data_95db1176930674f239182488e93cfc4b
#
_entry.id   95db1176930674f239182488e93cfc4b
#
_cell.length_a   1.000
_cell.length_b   1.000
_cell.length_c   1.000
_cell.angle_alpha   90.00
_cell.angle_beta   90.00
_cell.angle_gamma   90.00
#
_symmetry.space_group_name_H-M   'P 1'
#
loop_
_entity.id
_entity.type
_entity.pdbx_description
1 polymer ?
#
loop_
_entity_poly.entity_id
_entity_poly.type
_entity_poly.pdbx_seq_one_letter_code
_entity_poly.pdbx_strand_id
1 'polypeptide(L)'
;MTEEKEQEQKLPPLSAQDFRIYNRTAEHMDYFHANFRRSWNILWDATTNSHRPRSMTLKQFLGEGLRFAEHLEVHHHIEETYIFPFLAKKMPEFQAGRGRRAAELLRQHREIHAGLDGFKVYLERCSRGEEELRLEVLREKMEGWREVLWTHLDQEVKTLGAENMRRYWTKEEMATIPM
;
A
#
# COMPACT_ATOMS: atom_id res chain seq x y z
N MET A 1 -36.15 -21.18 -4.98
CA MET A 1 -35.02 -20.33 -4.59
C MET A 1 -33.80 -21.23 -4.55
N THR A 2 -33.13 -21.30 -5.65
CA THR A 2 -31.92 -22.12 -5.86
C THR A 2 -30.72 -21.23 -5.58
N GLU A 3 -30.04 -21.48 -4.47
CA GLU A 3 -28.73 -20.92 -4.17
C GLU A 3 -27.73 -21.55 -5.16
N GLU A 4 -27.38 -20.83 -6.21
CA GLU A 4 -26.18 -21.15 -7.00
C GLU A 4 -24.97 -20.85 -6.14
N LYS A 5 -24.46 -21.89 -5.47
CA LYS A 5 -23.10 -21.92 -4.96
C LYS A 5 -22.18 -21.88 -6.18
N GLU A 6 -21.56 -20.73 -6.47
CA GLU A 6 -20.41 -20.66 -7.35
C GLU A 6 -19.38 -21.69 -6.84
N GLN A 7 -19.32 -22.81 -7.50
CA GLN A 7 -18.24 -23.78 -7.32
C GLN A 7 -16.96 -23.10 -7.82
N GLU A 8 -16.15 -22.62 -6.91
CA GLU A 8 -14.80 -22.13 -7.18
C GLU A 8 -14.03 -23.27 -7.88
N GLN A 9 -13.92 -23.19 -9.20
CA GLN A 9 -13.21 -24.17 -9.99
C GLN A 9 -11.75 -24.20 -9.52
N LYS A 10 -11.38 -25.24 -8.80
CA LYS A 10 -10.03 -25.42 -8.28
C LYS A 10 -9.08 -25.62 -9.45
N LEU A 11 -8.38 -24.56 -9.83
CA LEU A 11 -7.38 -24.61 -10.88
C LEU A 11 -6.22 -25.56 -10.46
N PRO A 12 -5.59 -26.28 -11.42
CA PRO A 12 -4.46 -27.13 -11.09
C PRO A 12 -3.30 -26.31 -10.48
N PRO A 13 -2.41 -26.94 -9.68
CA PRO A 13 -1.26 -26.25 -9.13
C PRO A 13 -0.40 -25.61 -10.22
N LEU A 14 0.11 -24.39 -9.96
CA LEU A 14 1.06 -23.73 -10.87
C LEU A 14 2.42 -24.45 -10.84
N SER A 15 3.08 -24.56 -11.98
CA SER A 15 4.50 -24.87 -12.02
C SER A 15 5.30 -23.74 -11.37
N ALA A 16 6.52 -24.01 -10.90
CA ALA A 16 7.40 -22.98 -10.32
C ALA A 16 7.69 -21.83 -11.31
N GLN A 17 7.75 -22.13 -12.61
CA GLN A 17 7.93 -21.14 -13.66
C GLN A 17 6.68 -20.28 -13.83
N ASP A 18 5.49 -20.90 -13.93
CA ASP A 18 4.24 -20.17 -14.08
C ASP A 18 3.93 -19.33 -12.84
N PHE A 19 4.20 -19.87 -11.65
CA PHE A 19 4.06 -19.11 -10.42
C PHE A 19 4.87 -17.81 -10.46
N ARG A 20 6.14 -17.84 -10.88
CA ARG A 20 6.97 -16.63 -11.00
C ARG A 20 6.40 -15.62 -11.98
N ILE A 21 5.85 -16.08 -13.11
CA ILE A 21 5.23 -15.21 -14.11
C ILE A 21 4.02 -14.49 -13.52
N TYR A 22 3.11 -15.23 -12.90
CA TYR A 22 1.88 -14.69 -12.33
C TYR A 22 2.08 -13.91 -11.04
N ASN A 23 3.15 -14.20 -10.27
CA ASN A 23 3.44 -13.53 -9.00
C ASN A 23 4.25 -12.23 -9.15
N ARG A 24 4.72 -11.93 -10.36
CA ARG A 24 5.59 -10.77 -10.62
C ARG A 24 5.01 -9.45 -10.14
N THR A 25 3.71 -9.24 -10.34
CA THR A 25 3.01 -8.02 -9.90
C THR A 25 2.97 -7.91 -8.38
N ALA A 26 2.69 -9.00 -7.67
CA ALA A 26 2.73 -9.02 -6.22
C ALA A 26 4.14 -8.79 -5.67
N GLU A 27 5.17 -9.40 -6.26
CA GLU A 27 6.56 -9.20 -5.85
C GLU A 27 7.02 -7.75 -6.04
N HIS A 28 6.65 -7.13 -7.17
CA HIS A 28 6.96 -5.74 -7.44
C HIS A 28 6.26 -4.80 -6.45
N MET A 29 4.98 -5.04 -6.18
CA MET A 29 4.21 -4.29 -5.20
C MET A 29 4.80 -4.45 -3.79
N ASP A 30 5.10 -5.66 -3.36
CA ASP A 30 5.69 -5.94 -2.04
C ASP A 30 7.05 -5.26 -1.83
N TYR A 31 7.82 -5.10 -2.89
CA TYR A 31 9.09 -4.34 -2.84
C TYR A 31 8.87 -2.88 -2.42
N PHE A 32 7.88 -2.19 -2.99
CA PHE A 32 7.51 -0.83 -2.56
C PHE A 32 6.94 -0.82 -1.15
N HIS A 33 6.05 -1.75 -0.84
CA HIS A 33 5.43 -1.88 0.47
C HIS A 33 6.46 -2.14 1.59
N ALA A 34 7.49 -2.94 1.32
CA ALA A 34 8.58 -3.17 2.25
C ALA A 34 9.35 -1.87 2.58
N ASN A 35 9.52 -0.97 1.61
CA ASN A 35 10.11 0.34 1.85
C ASN A 35 9.21 1.22 2.73
N PHE A 36 7.89 1.24 2.49
CA PHE A 36 6.94 1.97 3.33
C PHE A 36 6.94 1.45 4.76
N ARG A 37 6.91 0.13 4.95
CA ARG A 37 6.99 -0.49 6.28
C ARG A 37 8.27 -0.11 7.01
N ARG A 38 9.41 -0.09 6.33
CA ARG A 38 10.70 0.27 6.93
C ARG A 38 10.70 1.73 7.40
N SER A 39 10.30 2.67 6.54
CA SER A 39 10.22 4.10 6.90
C SER A 39 9.23 4.33 8.04
N TRP A 40 8.06 3.72 7.97
CA TRP A 40 7.08 3.78 9.05
C TRP A 40 7.65 3.29 10.37
N ASN A 41 8.32 2.11 10.37
CA ASN A 41 8.86 1.52 11.59
C ASN A 41 9.95 2.41 12.23
N ILE A 42 10.80 3.06 11.45
CA ILE A 42 11.79 4.03 11.97
C ILE A 42 11.09 5.13 12.79
N LEU A 43 10.01 5.68 12.25
CA LEU A 43 9.24 6.74 12.88
C LEU A 43 8.45 6.22 14.08
N TRP A 44 7.77 5.09 13.92
CA TRP A 44 6.95 4.47 14.96
C TRP A 44 7.77 4.03 16.16
N ASP A 45 8.92 3.40 15.95
CA ASP A 45 9.82 2.97 17.01
C ASP A 45 10.37 4.17 17.79
N ALA A 46 10.64 5.28 17.11
CA ALA A 46 11.05 6.52 17.79
C ALA A 46 9.96 7.03 18.73
N THR A 47 8.69 6.97 18.34
CA THR A 47 7.56 7.38 19.19
C THR A 47 7.34 6.42 20.37
N THR A 48 7.60 5.12 20.15
CA THR A 48 7.46 4.08 21.19
C THR A 48 8.59 4.18 22.24
N ASN A 49 9.81 4.41 21.77
CA ASN A 49 11.00 4.50 22.63
C ASN A 49 11.23 5.92 23.21
N SER A 50 10.40 6.88 22.85
CA SER A 50 10.52 8.30 23.24
C SER A 50 11.84 8.97 22.88
N HIS A 51 12.53 8.46 21.85
CA HIS A 51 13.73 9.06 21.30
C HIS A 51 13.95 8.69 19.82
N ARG A 52 14.52 9.61 19.05
CA ARG A 52 14.94 9.38 17.69
C ARG A 52 16.09 8.36 17.64
N PRO A 53 16.27 7.65 16.51
CA PRO A 53 17.47 6.84 16.31
C PRO A 53 18.74 7.67 16.52
N ARG A 54 19.69 7.17 17.30
CA ARG A 54 20.95 7.89 17.61
C ARG A 54 21.79 8.19 16.34
N SER A 55 21.60 7.39 15.30
CA SER A 55 22.27 7.56 14.00
C SER A 55 21.66 8.66 13.14
N MET A 56 20.54 9.26 13.51
CA MET A 56 19.83 10.26 12.72
C MET A 56 19.79 11.63 13.42
N THR A 57 20.19 12.67 12.71
CA THR A 57 19.94 14.05 13.11
C THR A 57 18.44 14.36 13.05
N LEU A 58 18.00 15.46 13.68
CA LEU A 58 16.60 15.90 13.59
C LEU A 58 16.17 16.10 12.12
N LYS A 59 17.03 16.76 11.32
CA LYS A 59 16.79 17.00 9.90
C LYS A 59 16.62 15.70 9.11
N GLN A 60 17.46 14.70 9.37
CA GLN A 60 17.37 13.38 8.72
C GLN A 60 16.09 12.64 9.11
N PHE A 61 15.71 12.71 10.38
CA PHE A 61 14.49 12.07 10.88
C PHE A 61 13.22 12.69 10.28
N LEU A 62 13.11 14.02 10.30
CA LEU A 62 12.01 14.73 9.64
C LEU A 62 11.97 14.46 8.14
N GLY A 63 13.15 14.46 7.48
CA GLY A 63 13.29 14.12 6.07
C GLY A 63 12.85 12.69 5.74
N GLU A 64 13.07 11.72 6.64
CA GLU A 64 12.56 10.35 6.47
C GLU A 64 11.04 10.31 6.42
N GLY A 65 10.38 10.99 7.36
CA GLY A 65 8.92 11.06 7.40
C GLY A 65 8.33 11.79 6.20
N LEU A 66 8.92 12.89 5.76
CA LEU A 66 8.46 13.64 4.58
C LEU A 66 8.65 12.85 3.29
N ARG A 67 9.78 12.16 3.12
CA ARG A 67 10.00 11.26 1.96
C ARG A 67 9.01 10.09 1.96
N PHE A 68 8.76 9.50 3.11
CA PHE A 68 7.74 8.46 3.24
C PHE A 68 6.37 8.96 2.75
N ALA A 69 5.95 10.15 3.18
CA ALA A 69 4.67 10.73 2.78
C ALA A 69 4.62 10.97 1.26
N GLU A 70 5.65 11.61 0.71
CA GLU A 70 5.74 11.91 -0.73
C GLU A 70 5.73 10.63 -1.58
N HIS A 71 6.52 9.63 -1.19
CA HIS A 71 6.59 8.36 -1.93
C HIS A 71 5.26 7.60 -1.88
N LEU A 72 4.56 7.60 -0.75
CA LEU A 72 3.26 6.96 -0.62
C LEU A 72 2.18 7.68 -1.45
N GLU A 73 2.17 9.02 -1.46
CA GLU A 73 1.29 9.82 -2.32
C GLU A 73 1.50 9.51 -3.82
N VAL A 74 2.76 9.49 -4.25
CA VAL A 74 3.12 9.19 -5.65
C VAL A 74 2.74 7.75 -6.02
N HIS A 75 2.97 6.80 -5.13
CA HIS A 75 2.64 5.39 -5.32
C HIS A 75 1.13 5.20 -5.54
N HIS A 76 0.30 5.68 -4.63
CA HIS A 76 -1.16 5.63 -4.79
C HIS A 76 -1.65 6.38 -6.03
N HIS A 77 -1.04 7.51 -6.38
CA HIS A 77 -1.38 8.23 -7.61
C HIS A 77 -1.10 7.40 -8.87
N ILE A 78 0.02 6.71 -8.93
CA ILE A 78 0.36 5.81 -10.05
C ILE A 78 -0.65 4.65 -10.13
N GLU A 79 -0.99 4.05 -9.00
CA GLU A 79 -1.98 2.97 -8.93
C GLU A 79 -3.35 3.41 -9.42
N GLU A 80 -3.86 4.50 -8.91
CA GLU A 80 -5.19 5.02 -9.27
C GLU A 80 -5.26 5.52 -10.72
N THR A 81 -4.14 6.02 -11.26
CA THR A 81 -4.10 6.60 -12.60
C THR A 81 -3.84 5.56 -13.68
N TYR A 82 -2.98 4.58 -13.41
CA TYR A 82 -2.50 3.66 -14.45
C TYR A 82 -2.75 2.19 -14.15
N ILE A 83 -2.48 1.73 -12.92
CA ILE A 83 -2.48 0.31 -12.59
C ILE A 83 -3.90 -0.20 -12.38
N PHE A 84 -4.67 0.40 -11.48
CA PHE A 84 -6.04 -0.02 -11.18
C PHE A 84 -6.97 0.06 -12.39
N PRO A 85 -6.95 1.13 -13.22
CA PRO A 85 -7.74 1.16 -14.44
C PRO A 85 -7.35 0.08 -15.47
N PHE A 86 -6.06 -0.29 -15.52
CA PHE A 86 -5.61 -1.39 -16.38
C PHE A 86 -6.14 -2.73 -15.87
N LEU A 87 -5.97 -3.02 -14.59
CA LEU A 87 -6.42 -4.27 -13.96
C LEU A 87 -7.95 -4.40 -13.99
N ALA A 88 -8.67 -3.30 -13.86
CA ALA A 88 -10.13 -3.24 -13.90
C ALA A 88 -10.74 -3.74 -15.22
N LYS A 89 -9.94 -3.80 -16.29
CA LYS A 89 -10.39 -4.37 -17.58
C LYS A 89 -10.82 -5.83 -17.47
N LYS A 90 -10.23 -6.56 -16.54
CA LYS A 90 -10.48 -8.00 -16.34
C LYS A 90 -10.78 -8.38 -14.88
N MET A 91 -10.27 -7.66 -13.92
CA MET A 91 -10.36 -8.00 -12.50
C MET A 91 -11.45 -7.19 -11.83
N PRO A 92 -12.52 -7.85 -11.34
CA PRO A 92 -13.63 -7.16 -10.67
C PRO A 92 -13.22 -6.45 -9.39
N GLU A 93 -12.12 -6.87 -8.75
CA GLU A 93 -11.57 -6.25 -7.55
C GLU A 93 -11.14 -4.79 -7.76
N PHE A 94 -10.82 -4.40 -8.99
CA PHE A 94 -10.40 -3.05 -9.37
C PHE A 94 -11.48 -2.26 -10.12
N GLN A 95 -12.66 -2.85 -10.38
CA GLN A 95 -13.75 -2.16 -11.07
C GLN A 95 -14.51 -1.23 -10.12
N ALA A 96 -14.48 0.06 -10.41
CA ALA A 96 -15.26 1.05 -9.67
C ALA A 96 -16.79 0.70 -9.75
N GLY A 97 -17.44 0.61 -8.59
CA GLY A 97 -18.88 0.38 -8.49
C GLY A 97 -19.36 -1.07 -8.66
N ARG A 98 -18.48 -2.05 -8.87
CA ARG A 98 -18.81 -3.46 -8.92
C ARG A 98 -17.97 -4.26 -7.92
N GLY A 99 -18.63 -4.75 -6.86
CA GLY A 99 -18.02 -5.62 -5.85
C GLY A 99 -17.44 -4.87 -4.65
N ARG A 100 -17.54 -5.53 -3.47
CA ARG A 100 -17.10 -4.97 -2.18
C ARG A 100 -15.57 -4.71 -2.14
N ARG A 101 -14.75 -5.48 -2.88
CA ARG A 101 -13.29 -5.38 -2.82
C ARG A 101 -12.72 -4.20 -3.60
N ALA A 102 -13.28 -3.86 -4.78
CA ALA A 102 -12.84 -2.69 -5.55
C ALA A 102 -13.10 -1.38 -4.79
N ALA A 103 -14.29 -1.27 -4.17
CA ALA A 103 -14.59 -0.17 -3.29
C ALA A 103 -13.68 -0.15 -2.05
N GLU A 104 -13.19 -1.32 -1.62
CA GLU A 104 -12.35 -1.48 -0.43
C GLU A 104 -10.96 -0.85 -0.59
N LEU A 105 -10.19 -1.19 -1.62
CA LEU A 105 -8.85 -0.62 -1.83
C LEU A 105 -8.90 0.90 -2.03
N LEU A 106 -9.83 1.39 -2.84
CA LEU A 106 -10.03 2.84 -3.02
C LEU A 106 -10.52 3.55 -1.75
N ARG A 107 -11.32 2.89 -0.93
CA ARG A 107 -11.73 3.40 0.38
C ARG A 107 -10.52 3.52 1.31
N GLN A 108 -9.67 2.48 1.34
CA GLN A 108 -8.44 2.47 2.13
C GLN A 108 -7.49 3.58 1.69
N HIS A 109 -7.30 3.82 0.38
CA HIS A 109 -6.52 4.96 -0.11
C HIS A 109 -7.03 6.29 0.46
N ARG A 110 -8.34 6.54 0.42
CA ARG A 110 -8.91 7.79 0.97
C ARG A 110 -8.68 7.93 2.47
N GLU A 111 -8.81 6.86 3.24
CA GLU A 111 -8.55 6.87 4.68
C GLU A 111 -7.06 7.09 4.98
N ILE A 112 -6.16 6.44 4.22
CA ILE A 112 -4.72 6.63 4.32
C ILE A 112 -4.36 8.08 4.01
N HIS A 113 -4.86 8.66 2.91
CA HIS A 113 -4.58 10.05 2.55
C HIS A 113 -5.08 11.04 3.59
N ALA A 114 -6.25 10.83 4.19
CA ALA A 114 -6.76 11.68 5.26
C ALA A 114 -5.81 11.69 6.49
N GLY A 115 -5.26 10.54 6.87
CA GLY A 115 -4.26 10.45 7.93
C GLY A 115 -2.90 11.03 7.55
N LEU A 116 -2.47 10.74 6.31
CA LEU A 116 -1.21 11.19 5.76
C LEU A 116 -1.10 12.72 5.67
N ASP A 117 -2.19 13.40 5.30
CA ASP A 117 -2.24 14.86 5.22
C ASP A 117 -1.90 15.50 6.58
N GLY A 118 -2.52 15.07 7.66
CA GLY A 118 -2.25 15.57 8.99
C GLY A 118 -0.84 15.27 9.50
N PHE A 119 -0.32 14.09 9.17
CA PHE A 119 1.05 13.67 9.44
C PHE A 119 2.08 14.55 8.68
N LYS A 120 1.88 14.75 7.39
CA LYS A 120 2.75 15.54 6.52
C LYS A 120 2.83 17.00 6.95
N VAL A 121 1.66 17.63 7.16
CA VAL A 121 1.58 19.03 7.63
C VAL A 121 2.34 19.23 8.96
N TYR A 122 2.20 18.30 9.89
CA TYR A 122 2.93 18.37 11.16
C TYR A 122 4.45 18.34 10.97
N LEU A 123 4.95 17.38 10.17
CA LEU A 123 6.39 17.27 9.89
C LEU A 123 6.94 18.46 9.10
N GLU A 124 6.17 19.01 8.16
CA GLU A 124 6.55 20.22 7.43
C GLU A 124 6.71 21.43 8.36
N ARG A 125 5.78 21.62 9.30
CA ARG A 125 5.88 22.70 10.30
C ARG A 125 7.09 22.52 11.21
N CYS A 126 7.37 21.30 11.65
CA CYS A 126 8.57 20.98 12.40
C CYS A 126 9.85 21.25 11.58
N SER A 127 9.85 20.88 10.30
CA SER A 127 11.00 21.08 9.41
C SER A 127 11.31 22.56 9.13
N ARG A 128 10.27 23.42 9.11
CA ARG A 128 10.41 24.86 8.96
C ARG A 128 10.71 25.59 10.28
N GLY A 129 10.75 24.88 11.40
CA GLY A 129 10.95 25.46 12.73
C GLY A 129 9.75 26.24 13.28
N GLU A 130 8.57 26.05 12.68
CA GLU A 130 7.30 26.64 13.12
C GLU A 130 6.73 25.92 14.35
N GLU A 131 7.13 24.67 14.54
CA GLU A 131 6.70 23.80 15.63
C GLU A 131 7.87 22.92 16.08
N GLU A 132 7.96 22.62 17.38
CA GLU A 132 8.95 21.69 17.92
C GLU A 132 8.46 20.24 17.70
N LEU A 133 9.37 19.36 17.28
CA LEU A 133 9.05 17.93 17.16
C LEU A 133 8.79 17.32 18.54
N ARG A 134 7.58 16.88 18.76
CA ARG A 134 7.16 16.09 19.92
C ARG A 134 6.75 14.69 19.45
N LEU A 135 7.42 13.67 19.98
CA LEU A 135 7.20 12.27 19.56
C LEU A 135 5.80 11.77 19.93
N GLU A 136 5.21 12.28 21.02
CA GLU A 136 3.82 11.96 21.39
C GLU A 136 2.84 12.48 20.33
N VAL A 137 3.04 13.70 19.83
CA VAL A 137 2.20 14.28 18.77
C VAL A 137 2.39 13.53 17.46
N LEU A 138 3.63 13.16 17.12
CA LEU A 138 3.92 12.35 15.96
C LEU A 138 3.19 11.00 16.03
N ARG A 139 3.20 10.36 17.22
CA ARG A 139 2.47 9.11 17.44
C ARG A 139 0.98 9.27 17.18
N GLU A 140 0.35 10.30 17.71
CA GLU A 140 -1.07 10.58 17.48
C GLU A 140 -1.38 10.76 15.98
N LYS A 141 -0.48 11.45 15.24
CA LYS A 141 -0.60 11.63 13.78
C LYS A 141 -0.43 10.34 12.98
N MET A 142 0.20 9.32 13.53
CA MET A 142 0.41 8.02 12.89
C MET A 142 -0.65 6.98 13.28
N GLU A 143 -1.07 6.97 14.54
CA GLU A 143 -1.90 5.91 15.13
C GLU A 143 -3.24 5.75 14.43
N GLY A 144 -3.89 6.87 14.07
CA GLY A 144 -5.24 6.87 13.52
C GLY A 144 -5.41 6.19 12.16
N TRP A 145 -4.33 5.99 11.41
CA TRP A 145 -4.36 5.35 10.09
C TRP A 145 -3.38 4.18 9.93
N ARG A 146 -2.72 3.77 11.02
CA ARG A 146 -1.80 2.64 11.01
C ARG A 146 -2.46 1.34 10.56
N GLU A 147 -3.62 1.02 11.13
CA GLU A 147 -4.29 -0.24 10.84
C GLU A 147 -4.75 -0.34 9.39
N VAL A 148 -5.36 0.73 8.87
CA VAL A 148 -5.79 0.77 7.47
C VAL A 148 -4.62 0.70 6.50
N LEU A 149 -3.49 1.34 6.82
CA LEU A 149 -2.27 1.24 6.01
C LEU A 149 -1.77 -0.22 5.95
N TRP A 150 -1.58 -0.88 7.10
CA TRP A 150 -1.11 -2.26 7.14
C TRP A 150 -2.04 -3.22 6.41
N THR A 151 -3.35 -3.08 6.65
CA THR A 151 -4.37 -3.88 5.98
C THR A 151 -4.33 -3.70 4.48
N HIS A 152 -4.20 -2.46 4.00
CA HIS A 152 -4.09 -2.13 2.58
C HIS A 152 -2.87 -2.79 1.94
N LEU A 153 -1.68 -2.59 2.53
CA LEU A 153 -0.44 -3.16 2.00
C LEU A 153 -0.49 -4.69 1.85
N ASP A 154 -1.12 -5.39 2.81
CA ASP A 154 -1.28 -6.85 2.77
C ASP A 154 -2.33 -7.30 1.76
N GLN A 155 -3.49 -6.64 1.73
CA GLN A 155 -4.60 -7.01 0.85
C GLN A 155 -4.25 -6.80 -0.62
N GLU A 156 -3.54 -5.73 -0.93
CA GLU A 156 -3.16 -5.44 -2.31
C GLU A 156 -2.19 -6.47 -2.86
N VAL A 157 -1.11 -6.79 -2.14
CA VAL A 157 -0.17 -7.85 -2.52
C VAL A 157 -0.88 -9.18 -2.69
N LYS A 158 -1.81 -9.53 -1.79
CA LYS A 158 -2.61 -10.74 -1.90
C LYS A 158 -3.49 -10.74 -3.14
N THR A 159 -4.11 -9.62 -3.48
CA THR A 159 -4.97 -9.47 -4.66
C THR A 159 -4.18 -9.61 -5.96
N LEU A 160 -2.93 -9.13 -5.98
CA LEU A 160 -2.00 -9.24 -7.11
C LEU A 160 -1.21 -10.56 -7.14
N GLY A 161 -1.47 -11.47 -6.21
CA GLY A 161 -0.79 -12.75 -6.11
C GLY A 161 -1.12 -13.72 -7.25
N ALA A 162 -0.22 -14.66 -7.51
CA ALA A 162 -0.26 -15.60 -8.64
C ALA A 162 -1.59 -16.33 -8.78
N GLU A 163 -2.17 -16.81 -7.68
CA GLU A 163 -3.42 -17.58 -7.67
C GLU A 163 -4.63 -16.74 -8.11
N ASN A 164 -4.62 -15.44 -7.85
CA ASN A 164 -5.67 -14.54 -8.32
C ASN A 164 -5.40 -14.07 -9.75
N MET A 165 -4.17 -13.68 -10.06
CA MET A 165 -3.81 -13.15 -11.38
C MET A 165 -4.07 -14.17 -12.51
N ARG A 166 -3.75 -15.45 -12.31
CA ARG A 166 -3.97 -16.50 -13.33
C ARG A 166 -5.44 -16.76 -13.68
N ARG A 167 -6.36 -16.25 -12.87
CA ARG A 167 -7.81 -16.37 -13.15
C ARG A 167 -8.26 -15.41 -14.25
N TYR A 168 -7.54 -14.32 -14.43
CA TYR A 168 -7.93 -13.21 -15.30
C TYR A 168 -6.97 -12.97 -16.46
N TRP A 169 -5.69 -13.31 -16.29
CA TRP A 169 -4.62 -12.96 -17.22
C TRP A 169 -3.93 -14.21 -17.77
N THR A 170 -3.57 -14.17 -19.06
CA THR A 170 -2.64 -15.16 -19.63
C THR A 170 -1.19 -14.80 -19.29
N LYS A 171 -0.26 -15.73 -19.51
CA LYS A 171 1.18 -15.47 -19.26
C LYS A 171 1.73 -14.34 -20.15
N GLU A 172 1.27 -14.28 -21.39
CA GLU A 172 1.63 -13.26 -22.36
C GLU A 172 1.13 -11.88 -21.91
N GLU A 173 -0.10 -11.84 -21.43
CA GLU A 173 -0.72 -10.59 -20.94
C GLU A 173 -0.06 -10.08 -19.64
N MET A 174 0.43 -10.99 -18.79
CA MET A 174 1.18 -10.59 -17.59
C MET A 174 2.38 -9.68 -17.90
N ALA A 175 2.99 -9.84 -19.08
CA ALA A 175 4.09 -9.00 -19.53
C ALA A 175 3.66 -7.57 -19.90
N THR A 176 2.38 -7.33 -20.12
CA THR A 176 1.84 -6.01 -20.52
C THR A 176 1.32 -5.18 -19.36
N ILE A 177 1.24 -5.75 -18.15
CA ILE A 177 0.76 -5.01 -16.97
C ILE A 177 1.77 -3.92 -16.62
N PRO A 178 1.33 -2.66 -16.53
CA PRO A 178 2.20 -1.53 -16.19
C PRO A 178 2.62 -1.61 -14.71
N MET A 179 3.90 -1.90 -14.46
CA MET A 179 4.46 -2.00 -13.11
C MET A 179 5.87 -1.39 -13.10
#